data_2b4cf6f7bfa5752aa135f665f681dd8a
#
_entry.id   2b4cf6f7bfa5752aa135f665f681dd8a
#
_cell.length_a   1.000
_cell.length_b   1.000
_cell.length_c   1.000
_cell.angle_alpha   90.00
_cell.angle_beta   90.00
_cell.angle_gamma   90.00
#
_symmetry.space_group_name_H-M   'P 1'
#
loop_
_entity.id
_entity.type
_entity.pdbx_description
1 polymer ?
#
loop_
_entity_poly.entity_id
_entity_poly.type
_entity_poly.pdbx_seq_one_letter_code
_entity_poly.pdbx_strand_id
1 'polypeptide(L)'
;MVTKTDTTRIITQPKLKENNQPSLKRWFKHFFYLPASKRFFSQADQAAIAAAVKLAEHGHIGEIQVVIEGHIPCSQAYHQNTRRRAEQLFAELGVWDTQYNSGILLYLNLCEKKVELVVDRGICTESHTQAWQMICEQMIQKLKQDQYREAVVNAVTEIGQVLDQFYDGCNQNDQDELDNQPIILN
;
A
#
# COMPACT_ATOMS: atom_id res chain seq x y z
N MET A 1 9.01 -25.88 1.97
CA MET A 1 8.55 -24.86 2.94
C MET A 1 8.29 -23.61 2.14
N VAL A 2 7.04 -23.35 1.79
CA VAL A 2 6.67 -22.19 0.98
C VAL A 2 6.79 -21.00 1.91
N THR A 3 7.79 -20.14 1.70
CA THR A 3 7.82 -18.84 2.31
C THR A 3 6.63 -18.06 1.76
N LYS A 4 5.57 -17.96 2.56
CA LYS A 4 4.51 -17.00 2.33
C LYS A 4 5.17 -15.65 2.10
N THR A 5 5.00 -15.10 0.92
CA THR A 5 5.35 -13.72 0.67
C THR A 5 4.33 -12.92 1.46
N ASP A 6 4.69 -12.52 2.68
CA ASP A 6 3.86 -11.65 3.48
C ASP A 6 3.66 -10.36 2.70
N THR A 7 2.47 -10.17 2.18
CA THR A 7 2.06 -8.91 1.55
C THR A 7 1.78 -7.85 2.60
N THR A 8 1.63 -8.27 3.85
CA THR A 8 1.41 -7.38 4.99
C THR A 8 2.60 -7.47 5.92
N ARG A 9 3.17 -6.35 6.27
CA ARG A 9 4.29 -6.31 7.19
C ARG A 9 4.37 -5.03 7.98
N ILE A 10 4.60 -5.22 9.24
CA ILE A 10 4.83 -4.21 10.24
C ILE A 10 6.29 -3.81 10.22
N ILE A 11 6.59 -2.53 10.11
CA ILE A 11 7.95 -2.01 10.24
C ILE A 11 8.24 -1.79 11.72
N THR A 12 8.45 -2.87 12.47
CA THR A 12 8.80 -2.78 13.90
C THR A 12 10.26 -3.12 14.20
N GLN A 13 10.98 -3.72 13.24
CA GLN A 13 12.38 -4.13 13.46
C GLN A 13 13.23 -3.90 12.22
N PRO A 14 14.48 -3.45 12.37
CA PRO A 14 15.41 -3.36 11.26
C PRO A 14 15.65 -4.77 10.69
N LYS A 15 15.26 -4.99 9.45
CA LYS A 15 15.47 -6.27 8.78
C LYS A 15 16.83 -6.33 8.17
N LEU A 16 17.75 -6.88 8.91
CA LEU A 16 19.11 -7.10 8.46
C LEU A 16 19.28 -8.29 7.49
N LYS A 17 18.25 -9.13 7.29
CA LYS A 17 18.33 -10.34 6.47
C LYS A 17 17.04 -10.63 5.69
N GLU A 18 16.68 -9.81 4.72
CA GLU A 18 15.90 -10.31 3.61
C GLU A 18 16.81 -10.66 2.45
N ASN A 19 16.62 -11.89 1.94
CA ASN A 19 17.32 -12.40 0.77
C ASN A 19 16.80 -11.68 -0.47
N ASN A 20 17.15 -10.40 -0.61
CA ASN A 20 16.82 -9.61 -1.78
C ASN A 20 17.85 -9.91 -2.85
N GLN A 21 17.67 -11.05 -3.53
CA GLN A 21 18.59 -11.42 -4.59
C GLN A 21 18.42 -10.51 -5.81
N PRO A 22 19.51 -9.98 -6.35
CA PRO A 22 19.49 -9.26 -7.61
C PRO A 22 18.83 -10.11 -8.70
N SER A 23 17.97 -9.52 -9.51
CA SER A 23 17.22 -10.24 -10.54
C SER A 23 17.23 -9.50 -11.87
N LEU A 24 17.99 -10.04 -12.84
CA LEU A 24 17.97 -9.57 -14.22
C LEU A 24 16.58 -9.73 -14.86
N LYS A 25 15.84 -10.81 -14.52
CA LYS A 25 14.47 -11.02 -15.00
C LYS A 25 13.55 -9.88 -14.59
N ARG A 26 13.62 -9.44 -13.32
CA ARG A 26 12.86 -8.31 -12.81
C ARG A 26 13.29 -7.02 -13.51
N TRP A 27 14.59 -6.79 -13.64
CA TRP A 27 15.13 -5.63 -14.35
C TRP A 27 14.57 -5.52 -15.77
N PHE A 28 14.66 -6.59 -16.57
CA PHE A 28 14.12 -6.62 -17.93
C PHE A 28 12.61 -6.38 -17.97
N LYS A 29 11.86 -6.94 -17.03
CA LYS A 29 10.42 -6.76 -16.94
C LYS A 29 10.06 -5.27 -16.74
N HIS A 30 10.75 -4.58 -15.84
CA HIS A 30 10.54 -3.16 -15.58
C HIS A 30 11.07 -2.27 -16.73
N PHE A 31 12.19 -2.66 -17.36
CA PHE A 31 12.76 -1.92 -18.48
C PHE A 31 11.84 -1.89 -19.71
N PHE A 32 11.19 -3.00 -20.01
CA PHE A 32 10.28 -3.09 -21.16
C PHE A 32 8.81 -2.74 -20.79
N TYR A 33 8.55 -2.36 -19.58
CA TYR A 33 7.20 -1.97 -19.17
C TYR A 33 6.86 -0.59 -19.73
N LEU A 34 5.83 -0.54 -20.58
CA LEU A 34 5.33 0.73 -21.09
C LEU A 34 4.49 1.42 -20.01
N PRO A 35 4.74 2.70 -19.72
CA PRO A 35 4.00 3.44 -18.69
C PRO A 35 2.49 3.43 -18.98
N ALA A 36 1.72 2.77 -18.14
CA ALA A 36 0.28 2.64 -18.32
C ALA A 36 -0.52 3.09 -17.09
N SER A 37 0.16 3.58 -16.04
CA SER A 37 -0.49 3.97 -14.79
C SER A 37 -1.62 4.98 -15.01
N LYS A 38 -1.40 6.03 -15.79
CA LYS A 38 -2.43 7.02 -16.15
C LYS A 38 -3.56 6.46 -17.03
N ARG A 39 -3.32 5.36 -17.74
CA ARG A 39 -4.35 4.69 -18.54
C ARG A 39 -5.31 3.89 -17.67
N PHE A 40 -4.80 3.30 -16.59
CA PHE A 40 -5.61 2.48 -15.68
C PHE A 40 -6.30 3.30 -14.60
N PHE A 41 -5.80 4.50 -14.29
CA PHE A 41 -6.35 5.38 -13.26
C PHE A 41 -6.54 6.79 -13.82
N SER A 42 -7.72 7.06 -14.33
CA SER A 42 -8.14 8.40 -14.79
C SER A 42 -8.22 9.39 -13.61
N GLN A 43 -8.34 10.68 -13.89
CA GLN A 43 -8.57 11.67 -12.82
C GLN A 43 -9.84 11.39 -12.02
N ALA A 44 -10.90 10.87 -12.67
CA ALA A 44 -12.12 10.49 -12.00
C ALA A 44 -11.91 9.30 -11.04
N ASP A 45 -11.07 8.32 -11.43
CA ASP A 45 -10.71 7.20 -10.57
C ASP A 45 -9.87 7.65 -9.38
N GLN A 46 -8.92 8.57 -9.59
CA GLN A 46 -8.13 9.16 -8.52
C GLN A 46 -9.00 9.94 -7.53
N ALA A 47 -9.95 10.71 -8.01
CA ALA A 47 -10.90 11.41 -7.16
C ALA A 47 -11.80 10.46 -6.35
N ALA A 48 -12.21 9.34 -6.96
CA ALA A 48 -12.98 8.31 -6.24
C ALA A 48 -12.15 7.62 -5.16
N ILE A 49 -10.87 7.36 -5.41
CA ILE A 49 -9.93 6.82 -4.42
C ILE A 49 -9.73 7.81 -3.27
N ALA A 50 -9.49 9.10 -3.58
CA ALA A 50 -9.34 10.14 -2.56
C ALA A 50 -10.58 10.27 -1.67
N ALA A 51 -11.78 10.20 -2.27
CA ALA A 51 -13.02 10.21 -1.51
C ALA A 51 -13.17 8.99 -0.60
N ALA A 52 -12.70 7.81 -1.06
CA ALA A 52 -12.71 6.60 -0.25
C ALA A 52 -11.71 6.68 0.91
N VAL A 53 -10.51 7.22 0.69
CA VAL A 53 -9.50 7.46 1.74
C VAL A 53 -10.08 8.38 2.80
N LYS A 54 -10.62 9.53 2.42
CA LYS A 54 -11.25 10.48 3.33
C LYS A 54 -12.37 9.87 4.18
N LEU A 55 -13.17 8.96 3.61
CA LEU A 55 -14.23 8.26 4.33
C LEU A 55 -13.66 7.20 5.26
N ALA A 56 -12.61 6.52 4.85
CA ALA A 56 -11.96 5.47 5.62
C ALA A 56 -11.22 6.01 6.85
N GLU A 57 -10.73 7.24 6.81
CA GLU A 57 -10.04 7.93 7.90
C GLU A 57 -11.00 8.62 8.88
N HIS A 58 -12.27 8.72 8.52
CA HIS A 58 -13.24 9.45 9.34
C HIS A 58 -13.54 8.74 10.64
N GLY A 59 -13.25 9.39 11.76
CA GLY A 59 -13.64 8.93 13.10
C GLY A 59 -12.54 8.21 13.88
N HIS A 60 -11.35 8.09 13.32
CA HIS A 60 -10.17 7.51 13.98
C HIS A 60 -8.87 8.19 13.53
N ILE A 61 -7.80 7.91 14.25
CA ILE A 61 -6.46 8.51 14.05
C ILE A 61 -5.59 7.79 12.99
N GLY A 62 -6.15 6.81 12.28
CA GLY A 62 -5.41 6.06 11.27
C GLY A 62 -5.35 6.80 9.95
N GLU A 63 -4.18 6.89 9.34
CA GLU A 63 -3.89 7.62 8.10
C GLU A 63 -3.54 6.65 6.97
N ILE A 64 -4.08 6.86 5.76
CA ILE A 64 -3.94 5.93 4.64
C ILE A 64 -3.34 6.64 3.43
N GLN A 65 -2.10 6.32 3.07
CA GLN A 65 -1.51 6.76 1.82
C GLN A 65 -1.64 5.68 0.74
N VAL A 66 -2.23 6.03 -0.40
CA VAL A 66 -2.30 5.15 -1.57
C VAL A 66 -1.22 5.52 -2.58
N VAL A 67 -0.42 4.55 -3.00
CA VAL A 67 0.59 4.73 -4.06
C VAL A 67 0.38 3.70 -5.16
N ILE A 68 0.26 4.18 -6.39
CA ILE A 68 0.14 3.36 -7.60
C ILE A 68 1.35 3.63 -8.47
N GLU A 69 2.22 2.65 -8.63
CA GLU A 69 3.44 2.76 -9.42
C GLU A 69 3.35 1.88 -10.66
N GLY A 70 3.62 2.46 -11.83
CA GLY A 70 3.67 1.73 -13.08
C GLY A 70 4.76 0.67 -13.06
N HIS A 71 5.99 1.09 -12.80
CA HIS A 71 7.14 0.21 -12.70
C HIS A 71 8.17 0.78 -11.72
N ILE A 72 8.91 -0.08 -11.04
CA ILE A 72 10.05 0.34 -10.21
C ILE A 72 11.13 0.92 -11.15
N PRO A 73 11.75 2.06 -10.82
CA PRO A 73 12.83 2.61 -11.62
C PRO A 73 13.91 1.57 -11.93
N CYS A 74 14.36 1.49 -13.19
CA CYS A 74 15.29 0.44 -13.64
C CYS A 74 16.59 0.38 -12.81
N SER A 75 17.06 1.54 -12.31
CA SER A 75 18.22 1.61 -11.42
C SER A 75 18.01 0.83 -10.10
N GLN A 76 16.78 0.70 -9.67
CA GLN A 76 16.40 0.04 -8.42
C GLN A 76 15.85 -1.38 -8.66
N ALA A 77 15.15 -1.60 -9.77
CA ALA A 77 14.46 -2.85 -10.08
C ALA A 77 15.35 -4.10 -10.06
N TYR A 78 16.66 -3.94 -10.31
CA TYR A 78 17.63 -5.02 -10.18
C TYR A 78 17.79 -5.49 -8.73
N HIS A 79 17.87 -4.54 -7.80
CA HIS A 79 18.19 -4.79 -6.40
C HIS A 79 16.99 -4.79 -5.46
N GLN A 80 15.84 -4.22 -5.88
CA GLN A 80 14.65 -4.08 -5.06
C GLN A 80 13.47 -4.88 -5.61
N ASN A 81 12.75 -5.55 -4.72
CA ASN A 81 11.43 -6.09 -4.99
C ASN A 81 10.33 -5.09 -4.60
N THR A 82 9.06 -5.41 -4.88
CA THR A 82 7.91 -4.57 -4.57
C THR A 82 7.80 -4.27 -3.07
N ARG A 83 8.11 -5.24 -2.21
CA ARG A 83 8.06 -5.05 -0.76
C ARG A 83 9.06 -3.99 -0.29
N ARG A 84 10.33 -4.10 -0.71
CA ARG A 84 11.34 -3.08 -0.37
C ARG A 84 11.02 -1.71 -0.97
N ARG A 85 10.42 -1.70 -2.17
CA ARG A 85 9.98 -0.44 -2.76
C ARG A 85 8.86 0.20 -1.93
N ALA A 86 7.89 -0.58 -1.47
CA ALA A 86 6.84 -0.08 -0.58
C ALA A 86 7.40 0.44 0.76
N GLU A 87 8.35 -0.28 1.37
CA GLU A 87 9.02 0.17 2.59
C GLU A 87 9.83 1.47 2.38
N GLN A 88 10.48 1.61 1.24
CA GLN A 88 11.17 2.83 0.86
C GLN A 88 10.19 4.01 0.68
N LEU A 89 9.09 3.80 -0.04
CA LEU A 89 8.05 4.81 -0.24
C LEU A 89 7.38 5.21 1.07
N PHE A 90 7.14 4.26 1.96
CA PHE A 90 6.62 4.53 3.30
C PHE A 90 7.50 5.50 4.07
N ALA A 91 8.83 5.35 3.94
CA ALA A 91 9.79 6.26 4.56
C ALA A 91 9.90 7.59 3.81
N GLU A 92 10.02 7.58 2.48
CA GLU A 92 10.20 8.77 1.65
C GLU A 92 9.01 9.73 1.68
N LEU A 93 7.78 9.18 1.78
CA LEU A 93 6.53 9.95 1.82
C LEU A 93 6.13 10.38 3.23
N GLY A 94 6.92 10.03 4.25
CA GLY A 94 6.63 10.40 5.62
C GLY A 94 5.43 9.69 6.25
N VAL A 95 4.98 8.55 5.66
CA VAL A 95 3.82 7.81 6.19
C VAL A 95 4.07 7.30 7.63
N TRP A 96 5.32 7.15 8.01
CA TRP A 96 5.75 6.78 9.37
C TRP A 96 5.67 7.94 10.36
N ASP A 97 5.62 9.20 9.88
CA ASP A 97 5.74 10.42 10.70
C ASP A 97 4.35 10.96 11.08
N THR A 98 3.48 10.11 11.53
CA THR A 98 2.17 10.47 12.08
C THR A 98 2.24 10.55 13.60
N GLN A 99 1.43 11.42 14.20
CA GLN A 99 1.44 11.69 15.65
C GLN A 99 1.33 10.42 16.49
N TYR A 100 0.54 9.44 16.01
CA TYR A 100 0.24 8.19 16.74
C TYR A 100 0.94 6.96 16.16
N ASN A 101 1.86 7.13 15.20
CA ASN A 101 2.45 6.04 14.43
C ASN A 101 1.37 5.15 13.77
N SER A 102 0.37 5.80 13.18
CA SER A 102 -0.87 5.22 12.66
C SER A 102 -0.95 5.21 11.14
N GLY A 103 0.17 5.42 10.45
CA GLY A 103 0.23 5.46 9.00
C GLY A 103 0.14 4.07 8.36
N ILE A 104 -0.61 3.99 7.26
CA ILE A 104 -0.72 2.82 6.39
C ILE A 104 -0.37 3.22 4.96
N LEU A 105 0.53 2.48 4.32
CA LEU A 105 0.77 2.59 2.89
C LEU A 105 0.14 1.42 2.15
N LEU A 106 -0.81 1.70 1.27
CA LEU A 106 -1.30 0.75 0.26
C LEU A 106 -0.56 1.00 -1.06
N TYR A 107 0.33 0.09 -1.42
CA TYR A 107 1.15 0.18 -2.63
C TYR A 107 0.72 -0.83 -3.67
N LEU A 108 0.40 -0.36 -4.88
CA LEU A 108 0.11 -1.16 -6.06
C LEU A 108 1.21 -0.98 -7.11
N ASN A 109 1.89 -2.06 -7.49
CA ASN A 109 2.81 -2.08 -8.62
C ASN A 109 2.16 -2.76 -9.83
N LEU A 110 1.91 -2.00 -10.89
CA LEU A 110 1.22 -2.49 -12.08
C LEU A 110 2.08 -3.44 -12.91
N CYS A 111 3.39 -3.17 -13.02
CA CYS A 111 4.32 -4.03 -13.74
C CYS A 111 4.40 -5.43 -13.11
N GLU A 112 4.60 -5.51 -11.81
CA GLU A 112 4.68 -6.78 -11.08
C GLU A 112 3.31 -7.41 -10.82
N LYS A 113 2.22 -6.64 -10.95
CA LYS A 113 0.85 -7.02 -10.55
C LYS A 113 0.81 -7.46 -9.09
N LYS A 114 1.43 -6.66 -8.24
CA LYS A 114 1.55 -6.92 -6.80
C LYS A 114 1.00 -5.78 -5.98
N VAL A 115 0.43 -6.16 -4.87
CA VAL A 115 -0.06 -5.26 -3.81
C VAL A 115 0.79 -5.50 -2.58
N GLU A 116 1.25 -4.42 -1.96
CA GLU A 116 1.95 -4.45 -0.68
C GLU A 116 1.23 -3.50 0.28
N LEU A 117 1.05 -3.95 1.50
CA LEU A 117 0.52 -3.12 2.58
C LEU A 117 1.62 -2.98 3.63
N VAL A 118 1.98 -1.73 3.93
CA VAL A 118 2.95 -1.38 4.97
C VAL A 118 2.21 -0.66 6.06
N VAL A 119 2.24 -1.21 7.26
CA VAL A 119 1.48 -0.71 8.41
C VAL A 119 2.47 -0.29 9.49
N ASP A 120 2.28 0.90 10.05
CA ASP A 120 3.12 1.40 11.13
C ASP A 120 2.85 0.65 12.44
N ARG A 121 3.82 0.77 13.34
CA ARG A 121 3.85 0.04 14.62
C ARG A 121 2.70 0.40 15.57
N GLY A 122 2.10 1.59 15.45
CA GLY A 122 0.99 2.03 16.28
C GLY A 122 -0.30 1.24 16.02
N ILE A 123 -0.46 0.67 14.81
CA ILE A 123 -1.64 -0.11 14.41
C ILE A 123 -1.39 -1.62 14.53
N CYS A 124 -0.13 -1.99 14.79
CA CYS A 124 0.27 -3.35 14.67
C CYS A 124 -0.04 -4.21 15.89
N THR A 125 -1.05 -5.04 15.75
CA THR A 125 -1.23 -6.22 16.59
C THR A 125 -1.18 -7.48 15.73
N GLU A 126 -0.67 -8.58 16.28
CA GLU A 126 -0.65 -9.88 15.58
C GLU A 126 -2.05 -10.34 15.15
N SER A 127 -3.08 -9.92 15.90
CA SER A 127 -4.48 -10.24 15.63
C SER A 127 -5.01 -9.70 14.29
N HIS A 128 -4.46 -8.62 13.76
CA HIS A 128 -4.93 -8.01 12.51
C HIS A 128 -4.15 -8.44 11.26
N THR A 129 -3.06 -9.20 11.42
CA THR A 129 -2.23 -9.65 10.29
C THR A 129 -3.03 -10.44 9.25
N GLN A 130 -4.00 -11.23 9.69
CA GLN A 130 -4.86 -12.00 8.78
C GLN A 130 -5.81 -11.09 8.00
N ALA A 131 -6.36 -10.05 8.62
CA ALA A 131 -7.23 -9.08 7.94
C ALA A 131 -6.47 -8.35 6.83
N TRP A 132 -5.26 -7.86 7.12
CA TRP A 132 -4.41 -7.21 6.12
C TRP A 132 -4.09 -8.10 4.93
N GLN A 133 -3.81 -9.39 5.18
CA GLN A 133 -3.56 -10.36 4.12
C GLN A 133 -4.81 -10.57 3.25
N MET A 134 -5.99 -10.70 3.86
CA MET A 134 -7.25 -10.89 3.13
C MET A 134 -7.56 -9.69 2.23
N ILE A 135 -7.35 -8.46 2.70
CA ILE A 135 -7.53 -7.23 1.91
C ILE A 135 -6.64 -7.28 0.65
N CYS A 136 -5.36 -7.59 0.80
CA CYS A 136 -4.45 -7.71 -0.34
C CYS A 136 -4.87 -8.81 -1.32
N GLU A 137 -5.31 -9.96 -0.84
CA GLU A 137 -5.76 -11.07 -1.67
C GLU A 137 -7.04 -10.72 -2.46
N GLN A 138 -8.02 -10.08 -1.82
CA GLN A 138 -9.25 -9.62 -2.47
C GLN A 138 -8.96 -8.55 -3.52
N MET A 139 -8.10 -7.58 -3.20
CA MET A 139 -7.65 -6.58 -4.15
C MET A 139 -7.01 -7.21 -5.38
N ILE A 140 -6.12 -8.18 -5.21
CA ILE A 140 -5.48 -8.90 -6.31
C ILE A 140 -6.51 -9.64 -7.18
N GLN A 141 -7.56 -10.22 -6.61
CA GLN A 141 -8.61 -10.89 -7.39
C GLN A 141 -9.38 -9.92 -8.29
N LYS A 142 -9.71 -8.73 -7.79
CA LYS A 142 -10.36 -7.67 -8.60
C LYS A 142 -9.45 -7.13 -9.70
N LEU A 143 -8.16 -6.94 -9.39
CA LEU A 143 -7.15 -6.52 -10.39
C LEU A 143 -6.99 -7.53 -11.53
N LYS A 144 -7.15 -8.83 -11.26
CA LYS A 144 -7.16 -9.88 -12.30
C LYS A 144 -8.38 -9.80 -13.21
N GLN A 145 -9.45 -9.16 -12.78
CA GLN A 145 -10.70 -8.94 -13.53
C GLN A 145 -10.70 -7.54 -14.19
N ASP A 146 -9.55 -6.86 -14.24
CA ASP A 146 -9.39 -5.50 -14.75
C ASP A 146 -10.25 -4.42 -14.05
N GLN A 147 -10.70 -4.71 -12.82
CA GLN A 147 -11.50 -3.81 -11.98
C GLN A 147 -10.58 -2.94 -11.11
N TYR A 148 -9.75 -2.10 -11.75
CA TYR A 148 -8.66 -1.38 -11.08
C TYR A 148 -9.16 -0.41 -10.01
N ARG A 149 -10.12 0.48 -10.35
CA ARG A 149 -10.69 1.45 -9.42
C ARG A 149 -11.36 0.76 -8.22
N GLU A 150 -12.25 -0.19 -8.52
CA GLU A 150 -13.00 -0.94 -7.52
C GLU A 150 -12.07 -1.75 -6.60
N ALA A 151 -10.96 -2.25 -7.12
CA ALA A 151 -9.96 -2.96 -6.34
C ALA A 151 -9.34 -2.05 -5.27
N VAL A 152 -8.94 -0.84 -5.65
CA VAL A 152 -8.31 0.12 -4.72
C VAL A 152 -9.35 0.69 -3.74
N VAL A 153 -10.51 1.14 -4.23
CA VAL A 153 -11.57 1.72 -3.40
C VAL A 153 -12.04 0.72 -2.33
N ASN A 154 -12.26 -0.54 -2.71
CA ASN A 154 -12.69 -1.56 -1.75
C ASN A 154 -11.59 -1.86 -0.71
N ALA A 155 -10.32 -1.97 -1.16
CA ALA A 155 -9.22 -2.20 -0.24
C ALA A 155 -9.10 -1.07 0.79
N VAL A 156 -9.21 0.19 0.36
CA VAL A 156 -9.21 1.36 1.25
C VAL A 156 -10.39 1.30 2.24
N THR A 157 -11.60 0.97 1.75
CA THR A 157 -12.78 0.85 2.61
C THR A 157 -12.59 -0.26 3.66
N GLU A 158 -12.05 -1.41 3.27
CA GLU A 158 -11.79 -2.53 4.18
C GLU A 158 -10.68 -2.18 5.20
N ILE A 159 -9.64 -1.42 4.79
CA ILE A 159 -8.63 -0.87 5.70
C ILE A 159 -9.30 0.01 6.76
N GLY A 160 -10.18 0.95 6.35
CA GLY A 160 -10.93 1.80 7.28
C GLY A 160 -11.73 1.00 8.29
N GLN A 161 -12.44 -0.04 7.86
CA GLN A 161 -13.20 -0.92 8.76
C GLN A 161 -12.31 -1.64 9.79
N VAL A 162 -11.09 -2.02 9.42
CA VAL A 162 -10.12 -2.59 10.37
C VAL A 162 -9.63 -1.53 11.35
N LEU A 163 -9.40 -0.30 10.88
CA LEU A 163 -9.01 0.82 11.73
C LEU A 163 -10.13 1.23 12.71
N ASP A 164 -11.38 1.25 12.27
CA ASP A 164 -12.54 1.47 13.14
C ASP A 164 -12.58 0.48 14.30
N GLN A 165 -12.36 -0.80 14.00
CA GLN A 165 -12.32 -1.85 15.03
C GLN A 165 -11.10 -1.72 15.96
N PHE A 166 -9.97 -1.25 15.42
CA PHE A 166 -8.76 -1.07 16.19
C PHE A 166 -8.85 0.14 17.15
N TYR A 167 -9.47 1.22 16.70
CA TYR A 167 -9.61 2.47 17.43
C TYR A 167 -10.99 2.64 18.11
N ASP A 168 -11.76 1.55 18.28
CA ASP A 168 -13.07 1.57 18.90
C ASP A 168 -13.03 2.30 20.27
N GLY A 169 -13.82 3.36 20.40
CA GLY A 169 -13.85 4.23 21.58
C GLY A 169 -12.84 5.39 21.61
N CYS A 170 -11.97 5.52 20.61
CA CYS A 170 -11.05 6.65 20.46
C CYS A 170 -11.65 7.72 19.54
N ASN A 171 -12.67 8.43 20.00
CA ASN A 171 -13.21 9.61 19.32
C ASN A 171 -12.20 10.77 19.43
N GLN A 172 -11.16 10.76 18.63
CA GLN A 172 -10.29 11.91 18.48
C GLN A 172 -10.63 12.59 17.15
N ASN A 173 -10.97 13.87 17.25
CA ASN A 173 -11.09 14.77 16.10
C ASN A 173 -9.65 15.03 15.64
N ASP A 174 -9.10 14.13 14.83
CA ASP A 174 -7.74 14.26 14.37
C ASP A 174 -7.70 15.04 13.06
N GLN A 175 -6.59 15.72 12.85
CA GLN A 175 -6.35 16.50 11.66
C GLN A 175 -5.66 15.59 10.63
N ASP A 176 -6.17 15.53 9.40
CA ASP A 176 -5.52 14.79 8.31
C ASP A 176 -4.04 15.19 8.22
N GLU A 177 -3.14 14.27 8.48
CA GLU A 177 -1.70 14.47 8.45
C GLU A 177 -1.12 14.12 7.07
N LEU A 178 -1.77 13.19 6.34
CA LEU A 178 -1.39 12.77 5.00
C LEU A 178 -2.39 13.29 3.94
N ASP A 179 -1.92 13.44 2.71
CA ASP A 179 -2.80 13.82 1.60
C ASP A 179 -3.62 12.61 1.14
N ASN A 180 -4.94 12.75 1.15
CA ASN A 180 -5.90 11.73 0.71
C ASN A 180 -5.77 11.38 -0.79
N GLN A 181 -5.07 12.20 -1.58
CA GLN A 181 -4.89 11.95 -3.01
C GLN A 181 -3.94 10.77 -3.27
N PRO A 182 -4.31 9.83 -4.16
CA PRO A 182 -3.40 8.76 -4.52
C PRO A 182 -2.19 9.30 -5.31
N ILE A 183 -1.01 8.87 -4.95
CA ILE A 183 0.23 9.20 -5.64
C ILE A 183 0.41 8.25 -6.82
N ILE A 184 0.52 8.80 -8.04
CA ILE A 184 0.73 8.03 -9.27
C ILE A 184 2.18 8.20 -9.73
N LEU A 185 2.94 7.12 -9.65
CA LEU A 185 4.33 7.04 -10.11
C LEU A 185 4.42 6.27 -11.44
N ASN A 186 5.25 6.76 -12.36
CA ASN A 186 5.45 6.17 -13.69
C ASN A 186 6.84 5.55 -13.82
#